data_1ca2d032827f5e018d82bac024e9c7ff
#
_entry.id   1ca2d032827f5e018d82bac024e9c7ff
#
_cell.length_a   1.000
_cell.length_b   1.000
_cell.length_c   1.000
_cell.angle_alpha   90.00
_cell.angle_beta   90.00
_cell.angle_gamma   90.00
#
_symmetry.space_group_name_H-M   'P 1'
#
loop_
_entity.id
_entity.type
_entity.pdbx_description
1 polymer ?
#
loop_
_entity_poly.entity_id
_entity_poly.type
_entity_poly.pdbx_seq_one_letter_code
_entity_poly.pdbx_strand_id
1 'polypeptide(L)'
;MNADWLLMGDIPARAARLWGDDLALAFGEQRWTHRQFAEDVDRVAKGLLALGVAQGDQVAVWMTNRPEWLHLMYAIPRVGACIVPLNTRYRTDDVAYTVIQSQSRFLISIDQSGPINYGEMLTDASEQIIEGGYLEAIVMLGEHLPDTIGWESMLESGKSVSTEALATRAGAVTVEDRMMLAYTSGTTGHPKGVVHSHKPVQNTAERAMLLGHSKNDVHMSYLPLFHAYGFSEVAMMAALTGGSQVD
;
A
#
# COMPACT_ATOMS: atom_id res chain seq x y z
N MET A 1 21.20 -15.05 -18.50
CA MET A 1 20.11 -15.51 -17.64
C MET A 1 19.30 -14.26 -17.30
N ASN A 2 18.11 -14.12 -17.85
CA ASN A 2 17.19 -13.09 -17.38
C ASN A 2 16.83 -13.47 -15.95
N ALA A 3 17.34 -12.74 -14.98
CA ALA A 3 16.87 -12.87 -13.62
C ALA A 3 15.40 -12.44 -13.65
N ASP A 4 14.47 -13.35 -13.37
CA ASP A 4 13.07 -12.98 -13.18
C ASP A 4 13.01 -12.11 -11.93
N TRP A 5 12.91 -10.81 -12.14
CA TRP A 5 12.81 -9.83 -11.05
C TRP A 5 11.52 -10.07 -10.27
N LEU A 6 11.63 -10.03 -8.94
CA LEU A 6 10.46 -10.04 -8.07
C LEU A 6 9.78 -8.67 -8.13
N LEU A 7 8.51 -8.65 -8.51
CA LEU A 7 7.69 -7.45 -8.45
C LEU A 7 6.94 -7.41 -7.12
N MET A 8 6.77 -6.22 -6.57
CA MET A 8 6.09 -6.02 -5.28
C MET A 8 4.68 -6.61 -5.28
N GLY A 9 3.91 -6.34 -6.33
CA GLY A 9 2.54 -6.82 -6.47
C GLY A 9 2.40 -8.34 -6.61
N ASP A 10 3.47 -9.07 -6.94
CA ASP A 10 3.43 -10.52 -7.12
C ASP A 10 3.80 -11.31 -5.84
N ILE A 11 4.34 -10.62 -4.84
CA ILE A 11 4.79 -11.27 -3.58
C ILE A 11 3.65 -12.06 -2.93
N PRO A 12 2.42 -11.54 -2.71
CA PRO A 12 1.35 -12.29 -2.07
C PRO A 12 0.93 -13.53 -2.86
N ALA A 13 0.80 -13.42 -4.17
CA ALA A 13 0.46 -14.58 -5.02
C ALA A 13 1.56 -15.66 -5.00
N ARG A 14 2.83 -15.24 -4.95
CA ARG A 14 3.96 -16.16 -4.76
C ARG A 14 3.91 -16.84 -3.39
N ALA A 15 3.67 -16.08 -2.32
CA ALA A 15 3.57 -16.60 -0.97
C ALA A 15 2.39 -17.61 -0.84
N ALA A 16 1.24 -17.30 -1.45
CA ALA A 16 0.08 -18.21 -1.49
C ALA A 16 0.38 -19.53 -2.20
N ARG A 17 1.22 -19.51 -3.26
CA ARG A 17 1.64 -20.75 -3.96
C ARG A 17 2.59 -21.61 -3.12
N LEU A 18 3.47 -20.98 -2.34
CA LEU A 18 4.53 -21.67 -1.59
C LEU A 18 4.06 -22.13 -0.21
N TRP A 19 3.23 -21.33 0.45
CA TRP A 19 2.86 -21.49 1.87
C TRP A 19 1.36 -21.33 2.14
N GLY A 20 0.53 -21.47 1.15
CA GLY A 20 -0.90 -21.20 1.08
C GLY A 20 -1.68 -21.17 2.38
N ASP A 21 -1.65 -22.26 3.14
CA ASP A 21 -2.46 -22.43 4.36
C ASP A 21 -1.70 -22.03 5.64
N ASP A 22 -0.39 -21.70 5.54
CA ASP A 22 0.37 -21.19 6.67
C ASP A 22 -0.10 -19.76 7.02
N LEU A 23 0.06 -19.35 8.29
CA LEU A 23 -0.32 -18.02 8.78
C LEU A 23 0.53 -16.93 8.11
N ALA A 24 -0.11 -15.95 7.50
CA ALA A 24 0.54 -14.77 6.92
C ALA A 24 0.45 -13.55 7.84
N LEU A 25 -0.73 -13.30 8.41
CA LEU A 25 -1.02 -12.09 9.19
C LEU A 25 -1.92 -12.44 10.38
N ALA A 26 -1.59 -11.87 11.53
CA ALA A 26 -2.45 -11.81 12.71
C ALA A 26 -2.60 -10.35 13.15
N PHE A 27 -3.85 -9.88 13.25
CA PHE A 27 -4.19 -8.53 13.72
C PHE A 27 -5.33 -8.62 14.75
N GLY A 28 -5.03 -8.33 16.00
CA GLY A 28 -5.97 -8.64 17.08
C GLY A 28 -6.38 -10.12 17.06
N GLU A 29 -7.67 -10.38 16.93
CA GLU A 29 -8.21 -11.74 16.81
C GLU A 29 -8.31 -12.25 15.36
N GLN A 30 -8.14 -11.38 14.39
CA GLN A 30 -8.22 -11.73 12.97
C GLN A 30 -6.95 -12.45 12.52
N ARG A 31 -7.13 -13.41 11.60
CA ARG A 31 -6.05 -14.25 11.07
C ARG A 31 -6.24 -14.45 9.57
N TRP A 32 -5.15 -14.34 8.83
CA TRP A 32 -5.10 -14.62 7.40
C TRP A 32 -4.03 -15.65 7.11
N THR A 33 -4.38 -16.67 6.35
CA THR A 33 -3.38 -17.49 5.66
C THR A 33 -2.79 -16.71 4.49
N HIS A 34 -1.65 -17.18 3.95
CA HIS A 34 -1.07 -16.55 2.76
C HIS A 34 -2.03 -16.55 1.58
N ARG A 35 -2.88 -17.58 1.44
CA ARG A 35 -3.92 -17.65 0.42
C ARG A 35 -4.98 -16.57 0.60
N GLN A 36 -5.55 -16.46 1.78
CA GLN A 36 -6.57 -15.46 2.10
C GLN A 36 -6.02 -14.03 1.95
N PHE A 37 -4.78 -13.82 2.38
CA PHE A 37 -4.13 -12.53 2.23
C PHE A 37 -3.95 -12.14 0.75
N ALA A 38 -3.53 -13.09 -0.11
CA ALA A 38 -3.39 -12.85 -1.54
C ALA A 38 -4.74 -12.58 -2.22
N GLU A 39 -5.81 -13.28 -1.81
CA GLU A 39 -7.18 -13.06 -2.29
C GLU A 39 -7.68 -11.64 -1.92
N ASP A 40 -7.40 -11.18 -0.71
CA ASP A 40 -7.75 -9.82 -0.28
C ASP A 40 -6.94 -8.76 -1.06
N VAL A 41 -5.65 -9.00 -1.32
CA VAL A 41 -4.84 -8.11 -2.18
C VAL A 41 -5.42 -8.02 -3.60
N ASP A 42 -5.83 -9.14 -4.20
CA ASP A 42 -6.45 -9.15 -5.52
C ASP A 42 -7.81 -8.44 -5.52
N ARG A 43 -8.60 -8.59 -4.44
CA ARG A 43 -9.86 -7.88 -4.26
C ARG A 43 -9.66 -6.36 -4.20
N VAL A 44 -8.66 -5.89 -3.44
CA VAL A 44 -8.30 -4.47 -3.36
C VAL A 44 -7.77 -3.97 -4.71
N ALA A 45 -6.92 -4.74 -5.39
CA ALA A 45 -6.40 -4.39 -6.71
C ALA A 45 -7.52 -4.22 -7.75
N LYS A 46 -8.53 -5.10 -7.74
CA LYS A 46 -9.73 -4.95 -8.59
C LYS A 46 -10.53 -3.71 -8.22
N GLY A 47 -10.68 -3.39 -6.93
CA GLY A 47 -11.30 -2.14 -6.47
C GLY A 47 -10.60 -0.90 -7.02
N LEU A 48 -9.26 -0.87 -6.96
CA LEU A 48 -8.45 0.21 -7.53
C LEU A 48 -8.65 0.35 -9.05
N LEU A 49 -8.70 -0.77 -9.79
CA LEU A 49 -8.98 -0.74 -11.23
C LEU A 49 -10.39 -0.21 -11.54
N ALA A 50 -11.40 -0.61 -10.77
CA ALA A 50 -12.77 -0.12 -10.92
C ALA A 50 -12.88 1.38 -10.59
N LEU A 51 -12.06 1.89 -9.67
CA LEU A 51 -11.93 3.30 -9.33
C LEU A 51 -11.27 4.12 -10.44
N GLY A 52 -10.64 3.46 -11.43
CA GLY A 52 -9.96 4.12 -12.54
C GLY A 52 -8.45 4.33 -12.34
N VAL A 53 -7.84 3.67 -11.36
CA VAL A 53 -6.38 3.74 -11.16
C VAL A 53 -5.66 3.17 -12.38
N ALA A 54 -4.83 4.00 -13.00
CA ALA A 54 -4.03 3.66 -14.18
C ALA A 54 -2.57 3.32 -13.80
N GLN A 55 -1.85 2.69 -14.75
CA GLN A 55 -0.42 2.47 -14.59
C GLN A 55 0.32 3.81 -14.52
N GLY A 56 1.19 3.93 -13.53
CA GLY A 56 1.98 5.15 -13.28
C GLY A 56 1.29 6.19 -12.38
N ASP A 57 0.01 6.00 -12.03
CA ASP A 57 -0.67 6.88 -11.07
C ASP A 57 -0.04 6.84 -9.69
N GLN A 58 -0.10 7.94 -8.97
CA GLN A 58 0.22 8.01 -7.55
C GLN A 58 -1.04 7.83 -6.71
N VAL A 59 -0.95 6.91 -5.75
CA VAL A 59 -2.02 6.64 -4.77
C VAL A 59 -1.47 6.91 -3.38
N ALA A 60 -1.93 7.99 -2.76
CA ALA A 60 -1.57 8.34 -1.39
C ALA A 60 -2.30 7.44 -0.39
N VAL A 61 -1.59 6.97 0.64
CA VAL A 61 -2.13 6.13 1.70
C VAL A 61 -1.83 6.78 3.04
N TRP A 62 -2.88 7.20 3.76
CA TRP A 62 -2.76 7.90 5.02
C TRP A 62 -3.57 7.23 6.12
N MET A 63 -2.97 6.24 6.77
CA MET A 63 -3.58 5.47 7.86
C MET A 63 -2.51 4.85 8.76
N THR A 64 -2.91 4.47 9.95
CA THR A 64 -2.07 3.70 10.88
C THR A 64 -1.89 2.25 10.40
N ASN A 65 -0.99 1.49 11.03
CA ASN A 65 -0.81 0.07 10.75
C ASN A 65 -2.14 -0.67 10.90
N ARG A 66 -2.52 -1.42 9.88
CA ARG A 66 -3.74 -2.22 9.82
C ARG A 66 -3.71 -3.14 8.60
N PRO A 67 -4.57 -4.17 8.55
CA PRO A 67 -4.58 -5.11 7.42
C PRO A 67 -4.77 -4.44 6.07
N GLU A 68 -5.64 -3.44 5.97
CA GLU A 68 -5.91 -2.74 4.71
C GLU A 68 -4.68 -1.97 4.20
N TRP A 69 -3.84 -1.46 5.11
CA TRP A 69 -2.56 -0.86 4.73
C TRP A 69 -1.67 -1.88 4.02
N LEU A 70 -1.57 -3.09 4.58
CA LEU A 70 -0.79 -4.18 4.00
C LEU A 70 -1.38 -4.66 2.66
N HIS A 71 -2.70 -4.73 2.54
CA HIS A 71 -3.34 -5.05 1.27
C HIS A 71 -3.00 -4.00 0.20
N LEU A 72 -3.08 -2.71 0.53
CA LEU A 72 -2.73 -1.60 -0.37
C LEU A 72 -1.25 -1.59 -0.77
N MET A 73 -0.36 -1.95 0.15
CA MET A 73 1.09 -2.05 -0.08
C MET A 73 1.42 -2.94 -1.28
N TYR A 74 0.63 -3.98 -1.51
CA TYR A 74 0.82 -4.91 -2.63
C TYR A 74 -0.15 -4.63 -3.78
N ALA A 75 -1.39 -4.25 -3.50
CA ALA A 75 -2.42 -4.04 -4.52
C ALA A 75 -2.12 -2.84 -5.42
N ILE A 76 -1.60 -1.74 -4.87
CA ILE A 76 -1.24 -0.54 -5.65
C ILE A 76 -0.14 -0.87 -6.67
N PRO A 77 1.02 -1.45 -6.29
CA PRO A 77 2.03 -1.87 -7.26
C PRO A 77 1.58 -2.99 -8.20
N ARG A 78 0.63 -3.84 -7.79
CA ARG A 78 0.08 -4.90 -8.64
C ARG A 78 -0.69 -4.35 -9.85
N VAL A 79 -1.31 -3.19 -9.71
CA VAL A 79 -1.97 -2.50 -10.83
C VAL A 79 -1.03 -1.52 -11.54
N GLY A 80 0.26 -1.53 -11.24
CA GLY A 80 1.28 -0.67 -11.84
C GLY A 80 1.26 0.78 -11.37
N ALA A 81 0.56 1.05 -10.27
CA ALA A 81 0.53 2.36 -9.64
C ALA A 81 1.65 2.50 -8.57
N CYS A 82 1.94 3.72 -8.20
CA CYS A 82 2.96 4.09 -7.22
C CYS A 82 2.31 4.42 -5.88
N ILE A 83 2.63 3.67 -4.83
CA ILE A 83 2.16 4.00 -3.48
C ILE A 83 2.91 5.21 -2.93
N VAL A 84 2.16 6.15 -2.33
CA VAL A 84 2.70 7.32 -1.63
C VAL A 84 2.31 7.22 -0.15
N PRO A 85 3.15 6.60 0.69
CA PRO A 85 2.88 6.46 2.12
C PRO A 85 2.98 7.81 2.82
N LEU A 86 1.91 8.25 3.49
CA LEU A 86 1.89 9.47 4.28
C LEU A 86 2.19 9.18 5.75
N ASN A 87 3.01 10.05 6.35
CA ASN A 87 3.32 9.96 7.78
C ASN A 87 2.04 10.21 8.60
N THR A 88 1.71 9.31 9.51
CA THR A 88 0.54 9.43 10.39
C THR A 88 0.61 10.60 11.37
N ARG A 89 1.77 11.25 11.50
CA ARG A 89 1.95 12.47 12.29
C ARG A 89 1.74 13.75 11.49
N TYR A 90 1.53 13.66 10.19
CA TYR A 90 1.23 14.82 9.35
C TYR A 90 -0.04 15.53 9.84
N ARG A 91 -0.06 16.86 9.65
CA ARG A 91 -1.21 17.71 9.88
C ARG A 91 -1.77 18.18 8.56
N THR A 92 -2.84 18.93 8.60
CA THR A 92 -3.58 19.45 7.43
C THR A 92 -2.65 19.94 6.30
N ASP A 93 -1.73 20.87 6.62
CA ASP A 93 -0.81 21.44 5.63
C ASP A 93 0.20 20.42 5.07
N ASP A 94 0.70 19.51 5.92
CA ASP A 94 1.65 18.47 5.48
C ASP A 94 0.99 17.50 4.50
N VAL A 95 -0.27 17.14 4.78
CA VAL A 95 -1.06 16.24 3.92
C VAL A 95 -1.34 16.92 2.60
N ALA A 96 -1.86 18.16 2.62
CA ALA A 96 -2.13 18.94 1.42
C ALA A 96 -0.86 19.07 0.56
N TYR A 97 0.24 19.51 1.16
CA TYR A 97 1.53 19.62 0.48
C TYR A 97 1.94 18.29 -0.17
N THR A 98 1.89 17.18 0.58
CA THR A 98 2.38 15.89 0.09
C THR A 98 1.51 15.35 -1.04
N VAL A 99 0.19 15.44 -0.94
CA VAL A 99 -0.76 14.99 -1.97
C VAL A 99 -0.56 15.80 -3.26
N ILE A 100 -0.42 17.13 -3.15
CA ILE A 100 -0.21 18.02 -4.31
C ILE A 100 1.16 17.76 -4.94
N GLN A 101 2.23 17.76 -4.13
CA GLN A 101 3.60 17.63 -4.62
C GLN A 101 3.86 16.25 -5.24
N SER A 102 3.24 15.19 -4.70
CA SER A 102 3.30 13.85 -5.29
C SER A 102 2.44 13.70 -6.56
N GLN A 103 1.57 14.67 -6.84
CA GLN A 103 0.56 14.57 -7.91
C GLN A 103 -0.33 13.34 -7.71
N SER A 104 -0.70 13.03 -6.46
CA SER A 104 -1.56 11.88 -6.17
C SER A 104 -2.94 12.08 -6.76
N ARG A 105 -3.36 11.14 -7.63
CA ARG A 105 -4.70 11.12 -8.22
C ARG A 105 -5.73 10.53 -7.26
N PHE A 106 -5.29 9.69 -6.35
CA PHE A 106 -6.14 9.03 -5.37
C PHE A 106 -5.54 9.15 -3.98
N LEU A 107 -6.40 9.30 -2.98
CA LEU A 107 -6.02 9.28 -1.57
C LEU A 107 -6.89 8.26 -0.84
N ILE A 108 -6.26 7.35 -0.09
CA ILE A 108 -6.96 6.36 0.73
C ILE A 108 -6.62 6.63 2.19
N SER A 109 -7.64 6.86 3.01
CA SER A 109 -7.47 7.25 4.41
C SER A 109 -8.46 6.54 5.33
N ILE A 110 -8.23 6.71 6.63
CA ILE A 110 -9.15 6.36 7.71
C ILE A 110 -9.84 7.63 8.21
N ASP A 111 -10.96 7.46 8.88
CA ASP A 111 -11.68 8.55 9.56
C ASP A 111 -10.98 8.97 10.86
N GLN A 112 -10.61 7.97 11.69
CA GLN A 112 -10.07 8.21 13.03
C GLN A 112 -9.09 7.11 13.47
N SER A 113 -8.10 7.48 14.29
CA SER A 113 -7.25 6.53 15.02
C SER A 113 -6.88 7.09 16.40
N GLY A 114 -7.40 6.46 17.45
CA GLY A 114 -7.25 6.98 18.81
C GLY A 114 -7.81 8.42 18.92
N PRO A 115 -7.02 9.38 19.44
CA PRO A 115 -7.47 10.76 19.57
C PRO A 115 -7.34 11.58 18.28
N ILE A 116 -6.83 11.01 17.18
CA ILE A 116 -6.54 11.73 15.93
C ILE A 116 -7.71 11.55 14.97
N ASN A 117 -8.34 12.66 14.59
CA ASN A 117 -9.40 12.72 13.59
C ASN A 117 -8.80 13.05 12.21
N TYR A 118 -8.57 12.01 11.40
CA TYR A 118 -8.04 12.14 10.04
C TYR A 118 -9.07 12.75 9.09
N GLY A 119 -10.36 12.43 9.30
CA GLY A 119 -11.45 12.97 8.50
C GLY A 119 -11.56 14.50 8.61
N GLU A 120 -11.47 15.05 9.84
CA GLU A 120 -11.49 16.50 10.04
C GLU A 120 -10.30 17.18 9.37
N MET A 121 -9.09 16.63 9.53
CA MET A 121 -7.89 17.18 8.87
C MET A 121 -7.99 17.11 7.34
N LEU A 122 -8.61 16.07 6.76
CA LEU A 122 -8.85 15.98 5.31
C LEU A 122 -9.88 17.00 4.85
N THR A 123 -10.92 17.23 5.64
CA THR A 123 -11.92 18.28 5.35
C THR A 123 -11.24 19.65 5.30
N ASP A 124 -10.39 19.95 6.28
CA ASP A 124 -9.65 21.21 6.35
C ASP A 124 -8.63 21.37 5.21
N ALA A 125 -8.04 20.25 4.74
CA ALA A 125 -7.08 20.24 3.64
C ALA A 125 -7.75 20.25 2.24
N SER A 126 -9.06 19.97 2.17
CA SER A 126 -9.76 19.64 0.92
C SER A 126 -9.67 20.74 -0.12
N GLU A 127 -9.86 22.00 0.26
CA GLU A 127 -9.80 23.15 -0.65
C GLU A 127 -8.41 23.25 -1.33
N GLN A 128 -7.32 23.19 -0.55
CA GLN A 128 -5.95 23.23 -1.08
C GLN A 128 -5.66 22.07 -2.01
N ILE A 129 -6.09 20.85 -1.63
CA ILE A 129 -5.84 19.62 -2.41
C ILE A 129 -6.60 19.70 -3.76
N ILE A 130 -7.85 20.19 -3.75
CA ILE A 130 -8.66 20.37 -4.96
C ILE A 130 -8.04 21.42 -5.88
N GLU A 131 -7.60 22.55 -5.34
CA GLU A 131 -6.90 23.59 -6.09
C GLU A 131 -5.59 23.09 -6.72
N GLY A 132 -4.93 22.11 -6.10
CA GLY A 132 -3.77 21.43 -6.66
C GLY A 132 -4.03 20.68 -7.97
N GLY A 133 -5.29 20.33 -8.24
CA GLY A 133 -5.78 19.91 -9.55
C GLY A 133 -5.44 18.46 -9.97
N TYR A 134 -4.89 17.63 -9.08
CA TYR A 134 -4.51 16.24 -9.41
C TYR A 134 -5.46 15.20 -8.80
N LEU A 135 -6.03 15.47 -7.62
CA LEU A 135 -6.83 14.50 -6.89
C LEU A 135 -8.20 14.28 -7.56
N GLU A 136 -8.49 13.02 -7.89
CA GLU A 136 -9.75 12.61 -8.53
C GLU A 136 -10.73 11.98 -7.55
N ALA A 137 -10.21 11.22 -6.56
CA ALA A 137 -11.07 10.61 -5.55
C ALA A 137 -10.34 10.38 -4.22
N ILE A 138 -11.14 10.44 -3.14
CA ILE A 138 -10.74 10.03 -1.78
C ILE A 138 -11.54 8.78 -1.42
N VAL A 139 -10.86 7.74 -0.94
CA VAL A 139 -11.48 6.53 -0.39
C VAL A 139 -11.32 6.54 1.12
N MET A 140 -12.42 6.38 1.84
CA MET A 140 -12.44 6.41 3.31
C MET A 140 -12.76 5.04 3.90
N LEU A 141 -11.96 4.64 4.87
CA LEU A 141 -12.26 3.54 5.78
C LEU A 141 -12.88 4.12 7.06
N GLY A 142 -14.00 3.54 7.49
CA GLY A 142 -14.77 4.05 8.61
C GLY A 142 -15.88 5.01 8.16
N GLU A 143 -16.08 6.10 8.87
CA GLU A 143 -17.08 7.12 8.49
C GLU A 143 -16.61 7.88 7.27
N HIS A 144 -17.51 8.03 6.30
CA HIS A 144 -17.15 8.77 5.10
C HIS A 144 -17.50 10.26 5.20
N LEU A 145 -16.61 11.07 4.60
CA LEU A 145 -16.84 12.49 4.38
C LEU A 145 -17.77 12.71 3.16
N PRO A 146 -18.43 13.87 3.04
CA PRO A 146 -19.06 14.25 1.79
C PRO A 146 -18.09 14.13 0.60
N ASP A 147 -18.60 13.74 -0.54
CA ASP A 147 -17.85 13.61 -1.80
C ASP A 147 -16.68 12.59 -1.76
N THR A 148 -16.71 11.64 -0.80
CA THR A 148 -15.74 10.55 -0.72
C THR A 148 -16.40 9.19 -1.04
N ILE A 149 -15.57 8.21 -1.39
CA ILE A 149 -15.99 6.84 -1.67
C ILE A 149 -15.70 5.98 -0.43
N GLY A 150 -16.69 5.20 0.04
CA GLY A 150 -16.45 4.25 1.13
C GLY A 150 -15.57 3.09 0.66
N TRP A 151 -14.71 2.58 1.54
CA TRP A 151 -13.84 1.43 1.27
C TRP A 151 -14.60 0.23 0.73
N GLU A 152 -15.70 -0.16 1.39
CA GLU A 152 -16.53 -1.30 0.95
C GLU A 152 -17.17 -1.05 -0.42
N SER A 153 -17.54 0.19 -0.74
CA SER A 153 -18.08 0.55 -2.04
C SER A 153 -17.05 0.40 -3.16
N MET A 154 -15.79 0.77 -2.88
CA MET A 154 -14.67 0.52 -3.80
C MET A 154 -14.48 -0.98 -4.03
N LEU A 155 -14.47 -1.79 -2.97
CA LEU A 155 -14.33 -3.25 -3.08
C LEU A 155 -15.50 -3.89 -3.84
N GLU A 156 -16.73 -3.43 -3.61
CA GLU A 156 -17.92 -3.91 -4.34
C GLU A 156 -17.83 -3.59 -5.84
N SER A 157 -17.42 -2.39 -6.17
CA SER A 157 -17.20 -1.97 -7.57
C SER A 157 -16.15 -2.84 -8.27
N GLY A 158 -15.14 -3.30 -7.53
CA GLY A 158 -14.10 -4.20 -8.01
C GLY A 158 -14.60 -5.56 -8.49
N LYS A 159 -15.79 -6.00 -8.07
CA LYS A 159 -16.41 -7.25 -8.54
C LYS A 159 -16.72 -7.25 -10.04
N SER A 160 -16.86 -6.07 -10.64
CA SER A 160 -17.03 -5.90 -12.08
C SER A 160 -15.75 -6.17 -12.89
N VAL A 161 -14.59 -6.16 -12.23
CA VAL A 161 -13.28 -6.38 -12.88
C VAL A 161 -12.95 -7.86 -12.90
N SER A 162 -12.76 -8.41 -14.10
CA SER A 162 -12.44 -9.83 -14.26
C SER A 162 -11.01 -10.16 -13.77
N THR A 163 -10.78 -11.43 -13.46
CA THR A 163 -9.44 -11.91 -13.06
C THR A 163 -8.45 -11.76 -14.21
N GLU A 164 -8.88 -11.94 -15.47
CA GLU A 164 -8.07 -11.76 -16.67
C GLU A 164 -7.66 -10.30 -16.86
N ALA A 165 -8.55 -9.35 -16.58
CA ALA A 165 -8.25 -7.92 -16.64
C ALA A 165 -7.17 -7.54 -15.61
N LEU A 166 -7.29 -8.02 -14.37
CA LEU A 166 -6.26 -7.84 -13.35
C LEU A 166 -4.94 -8.50 -13.76
N ALA A 167 -4.98 -9.75 -14.26
CA ALA A 167 -3.78 -10.47 -14.70
C ALA A 167 -3.08 -9.74 -15.87
N THR A 168 -3.84 -9.23 -16.82
CA THR A 168 -3.31 -8.44 -17.96
C THR A 168 -2.62 -7.17 -17.46
N ARG A 169 -3.25 -6.44 -16.51
CA ARG A 169 -2.67 -5.24 -15.93
C ARG A 169 -1.39 -5.56 -15.13
N ALA A 170 -1.41 -6.58 -14.27
CA ALA A 170 -0.25 -7.00 -13.49
C ALA A 170 0.91 -7.48 -14.40
N GLY A 171 0.59 -8.18 -15.48
CA GLY A 171 1.59 -8.64 -16.47
C GLY A 171 2.25 -7.52 -17.28
N ALA A 172 1.69 -6.32 -17.28
CA ALA A 172 2.29 -5.14 -17.93
C ALA A 172 3.29 -4.39 -17.02
N VAL A 173 3.32 -4.70 -15.72
CA VAL A 173 4.22 -4.05 -14.74
C VAL A 173 5.64 -4.56 -14.94
N THR A 174 6.60 -3.65 -14.92
CA THR A 174 8.03 -3.96 -15.06
C THR A 174 8.82 -3.57 -13.80
N VAL A 175 10.04 -4.08 -13.69
CA VAL A 175 10.93 -3.76 -12.56
C VAL A 175 11.33 -2.28 -12.51
N GLU A 176 11.27 -1.58 -13.62
CA GLU A 176 11.62 -0.15 -13.73
C GLU A 176 10.45 0.78 -13.37
N ASP A 177 9.22 0.26 -13.29
CA ASP A 177 8.06 1.06 -12.90
C ASP A 177 8.23 1.61 -11.48
N ARG A 178 7.66 2.78 -11.25
CA ARG A 178 7.66 3.41 -9.92
C ARG A 178 6.76 2.61 -9.00
N MET A 179 7.32 2.03 -7.95
CA MET A 179 6.61 1.25 -6.94
C MET A 179 6.17 2.12 -5.77
N MET A 180 7.06 2.99 -5.29
CA MET A 180 6.83 3.82 -4.11
C MET A 180 7.47 5.19 -4.26
N LEU A 181 6.79 6.21 -3.75
CA LEU A 181 7.30 7.56 -3.55
C LEU A 181 7.33 7.84 -2.05
N ALA A 182 8.49 7.63 -1.41
CA ALA A 182 8.67 7.81 0.02
C ALA A 182 9.12 9.25 0.35
N TYR A 183 8.44 9.88 1.32
CA TYR A 183 8.80 11.21 1.79
C TYR A 183 9.74 11.16 2.99
N THR A 184 10.86 11.87 2.88
CA THR A 184 11.84 12.01 3.97
C THR A 184 11.77 13.42 4.55
N SER A 185 12.03 13.55 5.87
CA SER A 185 12.19 14.85 6.51
C SER A 185 13.39 15.58 5.90
N GLY A 186 13.09 16.59 5.07
CA GLY A 186 14.14 17.43 4.47
C GLY A 186 14.78 18.33 5.51
N THR A 187 16.08 18.59 5.40
CA THR A 187 16.82 19.58 6.20
C THR A 187 16.44 21.03 5.88
N THR A 188 15.60 21.24 4.84
CA THR A 188 15.27 22.55 4.26
C THR A 188 13.81 22.95 4.38
N GLY A 189 13.04 22.35 5.33
CA GLY A 189 11.66 22.73 5.62
C GLY A 189 10.61 21.71 5.13
N HIS A 190 10.44 21.54 3.81
CA HIS A 190 9.42 20.59 3.31
C HIS A 190 9.99 19.19 3.05
N PRO A 191 9.19 18.12 3.26
CA PRO A 191 9.56 16.76 2.93
C PRO A 191 9.92 16.60 1.44
N LYS A 192 10.90 15.74 1.15
CA LYS A 192 11.31 15.42 -0.22
C LYS A 192 10.91 14.01 -0.59
N GLY A 193 10.32 13.85 -1.76
CA GLY A 193 9.92 12.56 -2.31
C GLY A 193 11.11 11.82 -2.93
N VAL A 194 11.30 10.56 -2.50
CA VAL A 194 12.31 9.64 -3.05
C VAL A 194 11.58 8.54 -3.80
N VAL A 195 11.84 8.43 -5.10
CA VAL A 195 11.21 7.43 -5.97
C VAL A 195 11.96 6.10 -5.86
N HIS A 196 11.21 5.04 -5.62
CA HIS A 196 11.70 3.65 -5.65
C HIS A 196 10.99 2.88 -6.76
N SER A 197 11.77 2.15 -7.59
CA SER A 197 11.25 1.13 -8.49
C SER A 197 11.05 -0.20 -7.74
N HIS A 198 10.76 -1.31 -8.46
CA HIS A 198 10.66 -2.63 -7.83
C HIS A 198 12.02 -3.26 -7.47
N LYS A 199 13.15 -2.71 -7.91
CA LYS A 199 14.50 -3.26 -7.62
C LYS A 199 14.79 -3.52 -6.14
N PRO A 200 14.39 -2.67 -5.18
CA PRO A 200 14.56 -2.94 -3.75
C PRO A 200 13.92 -4.23 -3.25
N VAL A 201 12.93 -4.78 -3.94
CA VAL A 201 12.30 -6.07 -3.60
C VAL A 201 13.34 -7.18 -3.63
N GLN A 202 14.16 -7.24 -4.69
CA GLN A 202 15.23 -8.22 -4.83
C GLN A 202 16.28 -8.08 -3.70
N ASN A 203 16.67 -6.85 -3.39
CA ASN A 203 17.63 -6.59 -2.31
C ASN A 203 17.10 -7.05 -0.95
N THR A 204 15.80 -6.85 -0.69
CA THR A 204 15.16 -7.34 0.55
C THR A 204 15.11 -8.85 0.59
N ALA A 205 14.80 -9.53 -0.53
CA ALA A 205 14.80 -10.98 -0.61
C ALA A 205 16.20 -11.58 -0.35
N GLU A 206 17.23 -11.00 -0.96
CA GLU A 206 18.63 -11.44 -0.74
C GLU A 206 19.06 -11.23 0.72
N ARG A 207 18.72 -10.09 1.31
CA ARG A 207 19.02 -9.80 2.71
C ARG A 207 18.29 -10.75 3.66
N ALA A 208 17.02 -11.07 3.39
CA ALA A 208 16.27 -12.05 4.17
C ALA A 208 16.97 -13.42 4.17
N MET A 209 17.46 -13.87 3.01
CA MET A 209 18.24 -15.11 2.89
C MET A 209 19.54 -15.06 3.67
N LEU A 210 20.30 -13.96 3.57
CA LEU A 210 21.57 -13.77 4.28
C LEU A 210 21.40 -13.75 5.81
N LEU A 211 20.27 -13.21 6.28
CA LEU A 211 19.92 -13.18 7.71
C LEU A 211 19.31 -14.49 8.21
N GLY A 212 19.05 -15.45 7.31
CA GLY A 212 18.48 -16.75 7.66
C GLY A 212 16.98 -16.72 7.96
N HIS A 213 16.26 -15.67 7.49
CA HIS A 213 14.81 -15.61 7.67
C HIS A 213 14.09 -16.74 6.93
N SER A 214 13.03 -17.26 7.54
CA SER A 214 12.29 -18.43 7.09
C SER A 214 10.80 -18.30 7.38
N LYS A 215 10.00 -19.24 6.88
CA LYS A 215 8.56 -19.31 7.16
C LYS A 215 8.19 -19.57 8.63
N ASN A 216 9.16 -19.93 9.46
CA ASN A 216 8.94 -20.17 10.89
C ASN A 216 9.09 -18.90 11.73
N ASP A 217 9.50 -17.78 11.12
CA ASP A 217 9.69 -16.54 11.84
C ASP A 217 8.37 -15.77 12.01
N VAL A 218 8.27 -15.10 13.15
CA VAL A 218 7.16 -14.21 13.47
C VAL A 218 7.69 -12.78 13.53
N HIS A 219 7.22 -11.93 12.62
CA HIS A 219 7.63 -10.54 12.53
C HIS A 219 6.64 -9.65 13.27
N MET A 220 7.10 -8.97 14.32
CA MET A 220 6.27 -8.00 15.05
C MET A 220 6.19 -6.67 14.30
N SER A 221 4.99 -6.22 13.98
CA SER A 221 4.73 -5.04 13.16
C SER A 221 4.51 -3.76 13.99
N TYR A 222 5.40 -3.48 14.95
CA TYR A 222 5.33 -2.29 15.79
C TYR A 222 5.87 -1.02 15.11
N LEU A 223 6.56 -1.16 13.99
CA LEU A 223 7.09 -0.02 13.24
C LEU A 223 6.06 0.51 12.25
N PRO A 224 5.98 1.84 12.07
CA PRO A 224 5.05 2.41 11.12
C PRO A 224 5.29 1.91 9.70
N LEU A 225 4.25 1.40 9.05
CA LEU A 225 4.31 0.87 7.69
C LEU A 225 4.57 1.96 6.64
N PHE A 226 4.24 3.22 6.93
CA PHE A 226 4.60 4.33 6.05
C PHE A 226 6.11 4.62 6.01
N HIS A 227 6.88 4.10 6.96
CA HIS A 227 8.32 4.26 7.01
C HIS A 227 9.03 3.09 6.31
N ALA A 228 10.11 3.38 5.58
CA ALA A 228 10.86 2.39 4.81
C ALA A 228 11.24 1.14 5.62
N TYR A 229 11.56 1.27 6.91
CA TYR A 229 11.93 0.15 7.76
C TYR A 229 10.72 -0.77 8.03
N GLY A 230 9.58 -0.25 8.44
CA GLY A 230 8.34 -1.05 8.62
C GLY A 230 7.89 -1.69 7.31
N PHE A 231 7.99 -0.93 6.22
CA PHE A 231 7.65 -1.38 4.88
C PHE A 231 8.53 -2.56 4.41
N SER A 232 9.87 -2.40 4.42
CA SER A 232 10.76 -3.38 3.82
C SER A 232 11.25 -4.45 4.79
N GLU A 233 11.68 -4.05 6.02
CA GLU A 233 12.32 -4.98 6.96
C GLU A 233 11.31 -5.83 7.74
N VAL A 234 10.06 -5.38 7.84
CA VAL A 234 9.02 -6.13 8.55
C VAL A 234 8.04 -6.73 7.54
N ALA A 235 7.21 -5.91 6.90
CA ALA A 235 6.10 -6.41 6.09
C ALA A 235 6.56 -7.15 4.83
N MET A 236 7.44 -6.55 4.04
CA MET A 236 7.94 -7.19 2.81
C MET A 236 8.78 -8.43 3.12
N MET A 237 9.64 -8.37 4.14
CA MET A 237 10.49 -9.49 4.52
C MET A 237 9.68 -10.69 4.98
N ALA A 238 8.66 -10.51 5.82
CA ALA A 238 7.75 -11.57 6.23
C ALA A 238 7.09 -12.26 5.02
N ALA A 239 6.50 -11.47 4.12
CA ALA A 239 5.82 -12.03 2.94
C ALA A 239 6.77 -12.72 1.94
N LEU A 240 8.02 -12.25 1.81
CA LEU A 240 9.04 -12.85 0.94
C LEU A 240 9.53 -14.21 1.45
N THR A 241 9.56 -14.41 2.76
CA THR A 241 10.11 -15.63 3.41
C THR A 241 9.03 -16.61 3.84
N GLY A 242 7.76 -16.24 3.78
CA GLY A 242 6.63 -17.04 4.27
C GLY A 242 6.47 -16.97 5.78
N GLY A 243 7.18 -16.08 6.46
CA GLY A 243 6.98 -15.77 7.85
C GLY A 243 5.64 -15.09 8.11
N SER A 244 5.14 -15.19 9.35
CA SER A 244 3.92 -14.49 9.75
C SER A 244 4.23 -13.08 10.26
N GLN A 245 3.30 -12.16 10.03
CA GLN A 245 3.31 -10.83 10.62
C GLN A 245 2.27 -10.75 11.72
N VAL A 246 2.64 -10.13 12.85
CA VAL A 246 1.75 -9.92 14.02
C VAL A 246 1.75 -8.43 14.34
N ASP A 247 0.53 -7.86 14.49
CA ASP A 247 0.32 -6.45 14.81
C ASP A 247 -0.61 -6.32 16.03
#